data_7078d9c626004c16590c7ced423e8983
#
_entry.id   7078d9c626004c16590c7ced423e8983
#
_cell.length_a   1.000
_cell.length_b   1.000
_cell.length_c   1.000
_cell.angle_alpha   90.00
_cell.angle_beta   90.00
_cell.angle_gamma   90.00
#
_symmetry.space_group_name_H-M   'P 1'
#
loop_
_entity.id
_entity.type
_entity.pdbx_description
1 polymer ?
#
loop_
_entity_poly.entity_id
_entity_poly.type
_entity_poly.pdbx_seq_one_letter_code
_entity_poly.pdbx_strand_id
1 'polypeptide(L)'
;MQSVRDSPIAPRRLPMTKAQIILPAVMGAAFLGMMAMIVTQPGLRSGPMSLFSLFVPVMMIASFAGVFMQGRFGGGDKALSPQALEEERRVYMNELDQTRDVIQTDAERQFANYQFLHPEPSMLRGLVGSPRMWERSGSAEDLSMHFGFVRFGTGTSDLAKKLAKPRLGESADYEPVCYDALRKFVLEQSKISGIAKPLSLKAIPLMTLVGEDGLDTALDVVRAMICQAACFHSPQDLKVMVVTDEPARWDWLKWLPHCLHDKLFDSGGPLRMVWTSPTAMDAAVGPELHGARKNYGDPTAGETRPHWLVINDQLRVDSEWDTLNRKGVGGVAGVTFVRVVVKEGAADDN
;
A
#
# COMPACT_ATOMS: atom_id res chain seq x y z
N MET A 1 11.94 -7.02 -5.92
CA MET A 1 12.05 -6.33 -4.62
C MET A 1 13.04 -5.19 -4.78
N GLN A 2 12.68 -4.00 -4.30
CA GLN A 2 13.59 -2.87 -4.29
C GLN A 2 14.29 -2.82 -2.93
N SER A 3 15.63 -2.89 -2.92
CA SER A 3 16.41 -2.83 -1.70
C SER A 3 16.50 -1.38 -1.20
N VAL A 4 16.25 -1.17 0.06
CA VAL A 4 16.56 0.08 0.76
C VAL A 4 17.75 -0.23 1.65
N ARG A 5 18.75 0.67 1.67
CA ARG A 5 19.93 0.50 2.52
C ARG A 5 19.56 0.59 3.99
N ASP A 6 20.11 -0.30 4.80
CA ASP A 6 19.93 -0.26 6.25
C ASP A 6 20.54 1.02 6.83
N SER A 7 19.97 1.50 7.94
CA SER A 7 20.52 2.66 8.66
C SER A 7 21.93 2.39 9.14
N PRO A 8 22.84 3.38 9.08
CA PRO A 8 24.18 3.22 9.64
C PRO A 8 24.13 2.94 11.15
N ILE A 9 25.12 2.17 11.62
CA ILE A 9 25.21 1.78 13.02
C ILE A 9 25.67 2.99 13.86
N ALA A 10 25.05 3.21 15.02
CA ALA A 10 25.43 4.28 15.91
C ALA A 10 26.88 4.10 16.40
N PRO A 11 27.73 5.12 16.33
CA PRO A 11 29.06 5.03 16.86
C PRO A 11 28.98 4.85 18.39
N ARG A 12 29.38 3.69 18.89
CA ARG A 12 29.38 3.40 20.33
C ARG A 12 30.46 4.23 21.00
N ARG A 13 30.10 5.15 21.85
CA ARG A 13 31.05 5.80 22.75
C ARG A 13 31.37 4.83 23.88
N LEU A 14 32.48 4.13 23.79
CA LEU A 14 32.98 3.36 24.91
C LEU A 14 33.33 4.33 26.07
N PRO A 15 32.89 4.07 27.31
CA PRO A 15 33.25 4.89 28.46
C PRO A 15 34.77 4.87 28.57
N MET A 16 35.38 6.03 28.82
CA MET A 16 36.82 6.13 29.05
C MET A 16 37.24 5.18 30.15
N THR A 17 38.22 4.33 29.84
CA THR A 17 38.77 3.41 30.86
C THR A 17 39.43 4.20 31.97
N LYS A 18 39.35 3.71 33.22
CA LYS A 18 39.99 4.37 34.38
C LYS A 18 41.47 4.67 34.11
N ALA A 19 42.15 3.80 33.35
CA ALA A 19 43.55 4.02 32.93
C ALA A 19 43.72 5.25 32.04
N GLN A 20 42.79 5.56 31.14
CA GLN A 20 42.82 6.75 30.28
C GLN A 20 42.62 8.08 31.05
N ILE A 21 42.03 8.03 32.25
CA ILE A 21 41.84 9.18 33.10
C ILE A 21 43.00 9.29 34.10
N ILE A 22 43.43 8.17 34.70
CA ILE A 22 44.45 8.12 35.75
C ILE A 22 45.84 8.40 35.15
N LEU A 23 46.19 7.87 34.00
CA LEU A 23 47.53 8.01 33.41
C LEU A 23 47.90 9.47 33.12
N PRO A 24 47.03 10.30 32.48
CA PRO A 24 47.29 11.73 32.33
C PRO A 24 47.40 12.48 33.68
N ALA A 25 46.59 12.10 34.69
CA ALA A 25 46.64 12.74 35.99
C ALA A 25 47.95 12.43 36.74
N VAL A 26 48.42 11.18 36.68
CA VAL A 26 49.68 10.77 37.30
C VAL A 26 50.87 11.42 36.58
N MET A 27 50.87 11.50 35.27
CA MET A 27 51.89 12.18 34.50
C MET A 27 51.92 13.69 34.76
N GLY A 28 50.74 14.33 34.87
CA GLY A 28 50.59 15.72 35.23
C GLY A 28 51.15 16.00 36.63
N ALA A 29 50.86 15.15 37.61
CA ALA A 29 51.40 15.26 38.94
C ALA A 29 52.93 15.06 39.00
N ALA A 30 53.49 14.10 38.26
CA ALA A 30 54.90 13.89 38.13
C ALA A 30 55.59 15.11 37.49
N PHE A 31 54.99 15.70 36.46
CA PHE A 31 55.48 16.95 35.85
C PHE A 31 55.52 18.11 36.84
N LEU A 32 54.42 18.33 37.59
CA LEU A 32 54.37 19.37 38.60
C LEU A 32 55.41 19.15 39.72
N GLY A 33 55.62 17.90 40.13
CA GLY A 33 56.63 17.52 41.11
C GLY A 33 58.05 17.82 40.60
N MET A 34 58.33 17.50 39.34
CA MET A 34 59.62 17.77 38.74
C MET A 34 59.88 19.29 38.54
N MET A 35 58.89 20.05 38.15
CA MET A 35 58.97 21.52 38.10
C MET A 35 59.20 22.13 39.50
N ALA A 36 58.54 21.66 40.53
CA ALA A 36 58.78 22.09 41.90
C ALA A 36 60.21 21.80 42.35
N MET A 37 60.75 20.62 41.99
CA MET A 37 62.12 20.24 42.32
C MET A 37 63.17 21.15 41.62
N ILE A 38 62.94 21.52 40.36
CA ILE A 38 63.82 22.44 39.60
C ILE A 38 63.76 23.84 40.21
N VAL A 39 62.64 24.29 40.71
CA VAL A 39 62.49 25.64 41.31
C VAL A 39 63.10 25.69 42.69
N THR A 40 63.06 24.63 43.50
CA THR A 40 63.49 24.60 44.90
C THR A 40 65.00 24.27 45.09
N GLN A 41 65.65 23.68 44.07
CA GLN A 41 67.09 23.34 44.15
C GLN A 41 67.97 24.28 43.31
N PRO A 42 68.69 25.23 43.91
CA PRO A 42 69.53 26.19 43.17
C PRO A 42 70.68 25.55 42.39
N GLY A 43 71.16 24.38 42.80
CA GLY A 43 72.25 23.65 42.15
C GLY A 43 71.95 23.08 40.76
N LEU A 44 70.68 22.97 40.40
CA LEU A 44 70.24 22.52 39.09
C LEU A 44 70.10 23.69 38.06
N ARG A 45 70.25 24.93 38.53
CA ARG A 45 70.15 26.14 37.73
C ARG A 45 71.49 26.69 37.23
N SER A 46 72.57 26.33 37.87
CA SER A 46 73.90 26.85 37.57
C SER A 46 74.87 25.72 37.29
N GLY A 47 75.28 25.58 36.02
CA GLY A 47 76.24 24.59 35.56
C GLY A 47 75.98 24.06 34.14
N PRO A 48 76.91 23.25 33.59
CA PRO A 48 76.69 22.69 32.24
C PRO A 48 75.45 21.82 32.08
N MET A 49 74.77 21.48 33.16
CA MET A 49 73.51 20.72 33.18
C MET A 49 72.24 21.60 33.08
N SER A 50 72.36 22.93 33.01
CA SER A 50 71.21 23.84 33.02
C SER A 50 70.35 23.70 31.73
N LEU A 51 70.95 23.35 30.61
CA LEU A 51 70.22 23.08 29.37
C LEU A 51 69.44 21.76 29.45
N PHE A 52 69.95 20.74 30.13
CA PHE A 52 69.24 19.48 30.35
C PHE A 52 68.01 19.66 31.24
N SER A 53 68.09 20.54 32.23
CA SER A 53 66.94 20.79 33.15
C SER A 53 65.75 21.42 32.48
N LEU A 54 65.94 22.16 31.36
CA LEU A 54 64.87 22.71 30.51
C LEU A 54 64.42 21.73 29.43
N PHE A 55 65.34 20.91 28.91
CA PHE A 55 65.04 19.99 27.82
C PHE A 55 64.14 18.83 28.26
N VAL A 56 64.34 18.30 29.46
CA VAL A 56 63.53 17.18 29.99
C VAL A 56 62.05 17.54 30.16
N PRO A 57 61.63 18.66 30.75
CA PRO A 57 60.22 19.06 30.79
C PRO A 57 59.59 19.26 29.39
N VAL A 58 60.36 19.85 28.45
CA VAL A 58 59.87 20.08 27.08
C VAL A 58 59.65 18.73 26.35
N MET A 59 60.59 17.80 26.49
CA MET A 59 60.44 16.45 25.94
C MET A 59 59.30 15.68 26.60
N MET A 60 59.09 15.89 27.89
CA MET A 60 57.95 15.30 28.61
C MET A 60 56.60 15.87 28.15
N ILE A 61 56.51 17.19 27.90
CA ILE A 61 55.32 17.81 27.33
C ILE A 61 55.08 17.29 25.90
N ALA A 62 56.11 17.18 25.09
CA ALA A 62 56.00 16.66 23.73
C ALA A 62 55.55 15.16 23.71
N SER A 63 56.14 14.35 24.63
CA SER A 63 55.73 12.96 24.79
C SER A 63 54.29 12.85 25.32
N PHE A 64 53.92 13.70 26.28
CA PHE A 64 52.54 13.76 26.82
C PHE A 64 51.53 14.17 25.74
N ALA A 65 51.86 15.21 24.94
CA ALA A 65 51.03 15.62 23.82
C ALA A 65 50.90 14.47 22.78
N GLY A 66 51.99 13.76 22.48
CA GLY A 66 51.99 12.61 21.60
C GLY A 66 51.10 11.46 22.10
N VAL A 67 51.26 11.06 23.39
CA VAL A 67 50.43 10.02 24.00
C VAL A 67 48.97 10.47 24.12
N PHE A 68 48.72 11.74 24.46
CA PHE A 68 47.34 12.27 24.52
C PHE A 68 46.70 12.35 23.16
N MET A 69 47.42 12.76 22.13
CA MET A 69 46.95 12.74 20.77
C MET A 69 46.74 11.29 20.28
N GLN A 70 47.66 10.39 20.58
CA GLN A 70 47.59 8.98 20.17
C GLN A 70 46.48 8.22 20.93
N GLY A 71 46.28 8.51 22.21
CA GLY A 71 45.15 7.97 23.01
C GLY A 71 43.79 8.54 22.60
N ARG A 72 43.78 9.73 21.99
CA ARG A 72 42.57 10.36 21.47
C ARG A 72 42.27 9.94 20.00
N PHE A 73 43.28 9.49 19.27
CA PHE A 73 43.18 9.09 17.85
C PHE A 73 43.56 7.63 17.58
N GLY A 74 44.13 6.93 18.53
CA GLY A 74 44.63 5.58 18.32
C GLY A 74 44.12 4.56 19.31
N GLY A 75 43.08 3.89 18.98
CA GLY A 75 42.78 2.63 19.60
C GLY A 75 41.30 2.38 19.89
N GLY A 76 40.73 1.53 19.13
CA GLY A 76 39.45 0.86 19.40
C GLY A 76 38.24 1.61 18.85
N ASP A 77 37.58 0.97 17.93
CA ASP A 77 36.34 1.35 17.26
C ASP A 77 36.14 2.85 17.04
N LYS A 78 36.36 3.25 15.81
CA LYS A 78 36.35 4.64 15.32
C LYS A 78 35.08 5.36 15.76
N ALA A 79 35.14 6.04 16.90
CA ALA A 79 34.17 7.08 17.19
C ALA A 79 34.33 8.11 16.06
N LEU A 80 33.38 8.12 15.14
CA LEU A 80 33.35 9.09 14.04
C LEU A 80 33.45 10.51 14.64
N SER A 81 34.28 11.35 14.05
CA SER A 81 34.27 12.76 14.42
C SER A 81 32.88 13.34 14.12
N PRO A 82 32.43 14.39 14.81
CA PRO A 82 31.14 15.01 14.51
C PRO A 82 30.97 15.36 13.04
N GLN A 83 32.04 15.79 12.37
CA GLN A 83 32.05 16.12 10.95
C GLN A 83 31.88 14.88 10.07
N ALA A 84 32.54 13.78 10.43
CA ALA A 84 32.39 12.51 9.70
C ALA A 84 30.99 11.91 9.87
N LEU A 85 30.38 12.08 11.04
CA LEU A 85 29.01 11.65 11.30
C LEU A 85 27.99 12.46 10.48
N GLU A 86 28.18 13.78 10.39
CA GLU A 86 27.31 14.63 9.55
C GLU A 86 27.46 14.28 8.06
N GLU A 87 28.67 13.97 7.60
CA GLU A 87 28.88 13.54 6.23
C GLU A 87 28.21 12.18 5.95
N GLU A 88 28.30 11.24 6.87
CA GLU A 88 27.62 9.94 6.76
C GLU A 88 26.10 10.09 6.72
N ARG A 89 25.53 10.94 7.56
CA ARG A 89 24.10 11.32 7.52
C ARG A 89 23.72 11.90 6.17
N ARG A 90 24.51 12.85 5.68
CA ARG A 90 24.26 13.51 4.40
C ARG A 90 24.26 12.51 3.24
N VAL A 91 25.24 11.62 3.20
CA VAL A 91 25.33 10.56 2.17
C VAL A 91 24.11 9.64 2.27
N TYR A 92 23.75 9.20 3.47
CA TYR A 92 22.62 8.33 3.69
C TYR A 92 21.28 8.98 3.26
N MET A 93 21.05 10.25 3.61
CA MET A 93 19.85 10.98 3.20
C MET A 93 19.76 11.14 1.68
N ASN A 94 20.88 11.43 1.02
CA ASN A 94 20.93 11.51 -0.44
C ASN A 94 20.59 10.15 -1.10
N GLU A 95 21.05 9.03 -0.52
CA GLU A 95 20.69 7.70 -1.01
C GLU A 95 19.21 7.40 -0.82
N LEU A 96 18.61 7.81 0.31
CA LEU A 96 17.17 7.69 0.51
C LEU A 96 16.38 8.53 -0.49
N ASP A 97 16.82 9.74 -0.80
CA ASP A 97 16.17 10.62 -1.78
C ASP A 97 16.25 10.02 -3.20
N GLN A 98 17.42 9.53 -3.63
CA GLN A 98 17.54 8.81 -4.90
C GLN A 98 16.65 7.57 -4.96
N THR A 99 16.55 6.83 -3.85
CA THR A 99 15.67 5.67 -3.76
C THR A 99 14.20 6.09 -3.84
N ARG A 100 13.83 7.23 -3.24
CA ARG A 100 12.50 7.83 -3.33
C ARG A 100 12.11 8.12 -4.76
N ASP A 101 12.99 8.77 -5.53
CA ASP A 101 12.72 9.13 -6.93
C ASP A 101 12.41 7.89 -7.79
N VAL A 102 13.15 6.81 -7.59
CA VAL A 102 12.91 5.54 -8.28
C VAL A 102 11.57 4.94 -7.86
N ILE A 103 11.25 4.94 -6.56
CA ILE A 103 9.98 4.42 -6.04
C ILE A 103 8.80 5.23 -6.56
N GLN A 104 8.91 6.56 -6.55
CA GLN A 104 7.85 7.44 -7.06
C GLN A 104 7.61 7.23 -8.54
N THR A 105 8.65 7.09 -9.34
CA THR A 105 8.52 6.74 -10.77
C THR A 105 7.78 5.40 -10.97
N ASP A 106 8.09 4.37 -10.19
CA ASP A 106 7.40 3.08 -10.25
C ASP A 106 5.94 3.21 -9.75
N ALA A 107 5.70 4.02 -8.72
CA ALA A 107 4.36 4.30 -8.19
C ALA A 107 3.49 5.04 -9.21
N GLU A 108 4.04 6.05 -9.90
CA GLU A 108 3.35 6.77 -10.96
C GLU A 108 2.98 5.86 -12.13
N ARG A 109 3.90 4.98 -12.54
CA ARG A 109 3.62 3.98 -13.59
C ARG A 109 2.52 3.02 -13.17
N GLN A 110 2.56 2.54 -11.91
CA GLN A 110 1.52 1.68 -11.37
C GLN A 110 0.18 2.42 -11.33
N PHE A 111 0.16 3.65 -10.83
CA PHE A 111 -1.04 4.49 -10.80
C PHE A 111 -1.63 4.70 -12.20
N ALA A 112 -0.80 5.10 -13.17
CA ALA A 112 -1.22 5.29 -14.56
C ALA A 112 -1.77 4.00 -15.19
N ASN A 113 -1.16 2.85 -14.92
CA ASN A 113 -1.66 1.55 -15.39
C ASN A 113 -3.02 1.20 -14.80
N TYR A 114 -3.23 1.44 -13.48
CA TYR A 114 -4.54 1.21 -12.86
C TYR A 114 -5.60 2.17 -13.37
N GLN A 115 -5.26 3.42 -13.63
CA GLN A 115 -6.18 4.39 -14.25
C GLN A 115 -6.54 3.99 -15.69
N PHE A 116 -5.58 3.48 -16.44
CA PHE A 116 -5.83 2.97 -17.79
C PHE A 116 -6.74 1.75 -17.77
N LEU A 117 -6.46 0.76 -16.92
CA LEU A 117 -7.28 -0.45 -16.81
C LEU A 117 -8.65 -0.18 -16.18
N HIS A 118 -8.72 0.69 -15.18
CA HIS A 118 -9.93 0.98 -14.42
C HIS A 118 -10.19 2.50 -14.40
N PRO A 119 -10.55 3.11 -15.54
CA PRO A 119 -10.77 4.55 -15.64
C PRO A 119 -11.90 5.02 -14.74
N GLU A 120 -11.92 6.31 -14.47
CA GLU A 120 -13.02 6.94 -13.74
C GLU A 120 -14.34 6.84 -14.53
N PRO A 121 -15.48 6.76 -13.84
CA PRO A 121 -16.78 6.67 -14.51
C PRO A 121 -17.02 7.80 -15.53
N SER A 122 -16.53 9.00 -15.24
CA SER A 122 -16.60 10.17 -16.14
C SER A 122 -15.88 9.96 -17.48
N MET A 123 -14.82 9.13 -17.49
CA MET A 123 -14.01 8.84 -18.67
C MET A 123 -14.63 7.78 -19.58
N LEU A 124 -15.57 6.95 -19.06
CA LEU A 124 -16.16 5.84 -19.81
C LEU A 124 -16.88 6.30 -21.08
N ARG A 125 -17.49 7.48 -21.04
CA ARG A 125 -18.17 8.07 -22.22
C ARG A 125 -17.24 8.18 -23.42
N GLY A 126 -15.97 8.51 -23.21
CA GLY A 126 -14.97 8.62 -24.28
C GLY A 126 -14.50 7.26 -24.82
N LEU A 127 -14.81 6.16 -24.13
CA LEU A 127 -14.43 4.82 -24.53
C LEU A 127 -15.51 4.13 -25.38
N VAL A 128 -16.75 4.59 -25.31
CA VAL A 128 -17.86 4.05 -26.11
C VAL A 128 -17.58 4.29 -27.60
N GLY A 129 -17.61 3.21 -28.39
CA GLY A 129 -17.29 3.24 -29.82
C GLY A 129 -15.79 3.26 -30.14
N SER A 130 -14.92 3.26 -29.13
CA SER A 130 -13.46 3.11 -29.31
C SER A 130 -13.06 1.63 -29.39
N PRO A 131 -11.84 1.30 -29.86
CA PRO A 131 -11.32 -0.07 -29.84
C PRO A 131 -11.26 -0.71 -28.45
N ARG A 132 -11.38 0.10 -27.38
CA ARG A 132 -11.41 -0.39 -26.00
C ARG A 132 -12.80 -0.83 -25.53
N MET A 133 -13.83 -0.48 -26.29
CA MET A 133 -15.18 -0.96 -26.00
C MET A 133 -15.21 -2.48 -26.15
N TRP A 134 -15.65 -3.17 -25.07
CA TRP A 134 -15.72 -4.63 -24.99
C TRP A 134 -14.37 -5.36 -25.10
N GLU A 135 -13.26 -4.68 -24.81
CA GLU A 135 -11.91 -5.26 -24.86
C GLU A 135 -11.68 -6.45 -23.92
N ARG A 136 -12.53 -6.60 -22.87
CA ARG A 136 -12.45 -7.70 -21.91
C ARG A 136 -13.34 -8.89 -22.26
N SER A 137 -13.98 -8.83 -23.41
CA SER A 137 -14.81 -9.90 -23.95
C SER A 137 -13.98 -10.78 -24.88
N GLY A 138 -14.34 -12.02 -24.96
CA GLY A 138 -13.76 -12.95 -25.92
C GLY A 138 -12.75 -13.93 -25.33
N SER A 139 -12.21 -14.75 -26.24
CA SER A 139 -11.34 -15.89 -25.95
C SER A 139 -9.84 -15.56 -25.97
N ALA A 140 -9.45 -14.30 -26.13
CA ALA A 140 -8.04 -13.93 -26.12
C ALA A 140 -7.48 -14.14 -24.71
N GLU A 141 -6.49 -15.01 -24.56
CA GLU A 141 -5.92 -15.42 -23.27
C GLU A 141 -5.46 -14.22 -22.43
N ASP A 142 -4.87 -13.20 -23.05
CA ASP A 142 -4.37 -12.01 -22.35
C ASP A 142 -5.49 -11.09 -21.82
N LEU A 143 -6.64 -11.02 -22.50
CA LEU A 143 -7.77 -10.19 -22.10
C LEU A 143 -8.71 -10.90 -21.12
N SER A 144 -8.70 -12.23 -21.11
CA SER A 144 -9.48 -13.03 -20.15
C SER A 144 -9.08 -12.78 -18.70
N MET A 145 -7.83 -12.39 -18.44
CA MET A 145 -7.34 -12.04 -17.09
C MET A 145 -8.09 -10.84 -16.48
N HIS A 146 -8.62 -9.95 -17.29
CA HIS A 146 -9.36 -8.76 -16.83
C HIS A 146 -10.88 -8.94 -16.93
N PHE A 147 -11.36 -10.10 -17.39
CA PHE A 147 -12.79 -10.38 -17.45
C PHE A 147 -13.44 -10.37 -16.08
N GLY A 148 -14.55 -9.67 -15.95
CA GLY A 148 -15.30 -9.53 -14.70
C GLY A 148 -14.71 -8.54 -13.69
N PHE A 149 -13.63 -7.81 -14.03
CA PHE A 149 -13.13 -6.75 -13.17
C PHE A 149 -13.85 -5.43 -13.44
N VAL A 150 -14.35 -4.81 -12.39
CA VAL A 150 -14.96 -3.47 -12.38
C VAL A 150 -14.29 -2.59 -11.35
N ARG A 151 -14.28 -1.27 -11.56
CA ARG A 151 -13.81 -0.32 -10.56
C ARG A 151 -14.87 -0.18 -9.46
N PHE A 152 -14.48 -0.43 -8.24
CA PHE A 152 -15.34 -0.27 -7.07
C PHE A 152 -15.20 1.12 -6.44
N GLY A 153 -14.01 1.72 -6.53
CA GLY A 153 -13.73 3.01 -5.95
C GLY A 153 -12.26 3.38 -6.08
N THR A 154 -11.80 4.22 -5.16
CA THR A 154 -10.39 4.57 -4.97
C THR A 154 -9.94 4.20 -3.58
N GLY A 155 -8.66 3.97 -3.41
CA GLY A 155 -8.12 3.61 -2.10
C GLY A 155 -6.60 3.57 -2.08
N THR A 156 -6.05 2.99 -1.04
CA THR A 156 -4.61 2.80 -0.88
C THR A 156 -4.22 1.38 -1.30
N SER A 157 -3.12 1.24 -2.04
CA SER A 157 -2.56 -0.05 -2.45
C SER A 157 -1.08 -0.12 -2.14
N ASP A 158 -0.58 -1.33 -1.91
CA ASP A 158 0.86 -1.55 -1.81
C ASP A 158 1.53 -1.34 -3.18
N LEU A 159 2.81 -0.99 -3.14
CA LEU A 159 3.64 -0.98 -4.35
C LEU A 159 3.72 -2.38 -4.96
N ALA A 160 3.61 -2.47 -6.29
CA ALA A 160 3.81 -3.72 -7.03
C ALA A 160 5.21 -4.29 -6.81
N LYS A 161 6.22 -3.42 -6.82
CA LYS A 161 7.58 -3.75 -6.36
C LYS A 161 7.67 -3.49 -4.87
N LYS A 162 7.37 -4.49 -4.05
CA LYS A 162 7.48 -4.38 -2.60
C LYS A 162 8.88 -3.93 -2.19
N LEU A 163 8.95 -2.96 -1.27
CA LEU A 163 10.19 -2.58 -0.64
C LEU A 163 10.72 -3.77 0.18
N ALA A 164 12.02 -4.05 0.05
CA ALA A 164 12.66 -4.98 0.96
C ALA A 164 12.60 -4.34 2.36
N LYS A 165 12.02 -5.06 3.31
CA LYS A 165 11.98 -4.56 4.69
C LYS A 165 13.42 -4.46 5.20
N PRO A 166 13.91 -3.25 5.55
CA PRO A 166 15.21 -3.12 6.17
C PRO A 166 15.22 -3.90 7.48
N ARG A 167 16.39 -4.40 7.88
CA ARG A 167 16.56 -5.02 9.18
C ARG A 167 16.52 -3.94 10.25
N LEU A 168 15.34 -3.67 10.76
CA LEU A 168 15.15 -2.80 11.90
C LEU A 168 15.48 -3.63 13.16
N GLY A 169 16.75 -3.62 13.59
CA GLY A 169 17.16 -4.12 14.90
C GLY A 169 16.73 -3.19 16.04
N GLU A 170 17.32 -3.35 17.21
CA GLU A 170 17.04 -2.42 18.32
C GLU A 170 17.49 -1.00 17.95
N SER A 171 16.65 -0.01 18.18
CA SER A 171 16.91 1.39 17.82
C SER A 171 18.20 1.95 18.43
N ALA A 172 18.65 1.35 19.54
CA ALA A 172 19.88 1.73 20.24
C ALA A 172 21.17 1.39 19.45
N ASP A 173 21.10 0.49 18.48
CA ASP A 173 22.26 0.08 17.67
C ASP A 173 22.48 0.96 16.44
N TYR A 174 21.51 1.78 16.07
CA TYR A 174 21.54 2.60 14.86
C TYR A 174 21.70 4.10 15.17
N GLU A 175 22.17 4.82 14.17
CA GLU A 175 22.24 6.28 14.24
C GLU A 175 20.79 6.83 14.28
N PRO A 176 20.39 7.59 15.35
CA PRO A 176 18.98 7.89 15.59
C PRO A 176 18.29 8.68 14.48
N VAL A 177 19.00 9.63 13.84
CA VAL A 177 18.43 10.48 12.78
C VAL A 177 18.19 9.67 11.52
N CYS A 178 19.16 8.84 11.11
CA CYS A 178 19.05 7.98 9.94
C CYS A 178 18.00 6.87 10.16
N TYR A 179 17.91 6.33 11.37
CA TYR A 179 16.92 5.33 11.73
C TYR A 179 15.49 5.86 11.67
N ASP A 180 15.26 7.05 12.23
CA ASP A 180 13.94 7.71 12.14
C ASP A 180 13.57 8.06 10.70
N ALA A 181 14.53 8.55 9.91
CA ALA A 181 14.34 8.84 8.50
C ALA A 181 13.95 7.57 7.72
N LEU A 182 14.67 6.46 7.94
CA LEU A 182 14.37 5.17 7.34
C LEU A 182 12.97 4.67 7.70
N ARG A 183 12.61 4.76 8.97
CA ARG A 183 11.29 4.34 9.44
C ARG A 183 10.17 5.13 8.77
N LYS A 184 10.27 6.45 8.74
CA LYS A 184 9.31 7.33 8.05
C LYS A 184 9.27 7.03 6.56
N PHE A 185 10.43 6.91 5.92
CA PHE A 185 10.54 6.57 4.52
C PHE A 185 9.79 5.29 4.15
N VAL A 186 9.98 4.21 4.91
CA VAL A 186 9.30 2.93 4.66
C VAL A 186 7.79 3.05 4.85
N LEU A 187 7.34 3.77 5.87
CA LEU A 187 5.90 3.98 6.11
C LEU A 187 5.24 4.78 5.00
N GLU A 188 5.88 5.85 4.55
CA GLU A 188 5.33 6.76 3.54
C GLU A 188 5.43 6.20 2.12
N GLN A 189 6.57 5.57 1.78
CA GLN A 189 6.83 5.10 0.42
C GLN A 189 6.35 3.67 0.14
N SER A 190 5.77 2.96 1.11
CA SER A 190 5.30 1.59 0.90
C SER A 190 3.95 1.50 0.20
N LYS A 191 3.20 2.60 0.11
CA LYS A 191 1.81 2.63 -0.34
C LYS A 191 1.55 3.75 -1.34
N ILE A 192 0.62 3.48 -2.24
CA ILE A 192 0.09 4.46 -3.19
C ILE A 192 -1.35 4.76 -2.78
N SER A 193 -1.68 6.03 -2.54
CA SER A 193 -3.04 6.49 -2.24
C SER A 193 -3.78 6.93 -3.50
N GLY A 194 -5.10 6.95 -3.44
CA GLY A 194 -5.95 7.40 -4.56
C GLY A 194 -5.98 6.48 -5.77
N ILE A 195 -5.38 5.30 -5.70
CA ILE A 195 -5.36 4.34 -6.81
C ILE A 195 -6.72 3.66 -6.99
N ALA A 196 -7.11 3.41 -8.24
CA ALA A 196 -8.33 2.69 -8.54
C ALA A 196 -8.35 1.31 -7.88
N LYS A 197 -9.48 0.93 -7.28
CA LYS A 197 -9.67 -0.39 -6.65
C LYS A 197 -10.55 -1.25 -7.56
N PRO A 198 -9.98 -2.24 -8.24
CA PRO A 198 -10.76 -3.21 -9.00
C PRO A 198 -11.40 -4.23 -8.07
N LEU A 199 -12.62 -4.62 -8.42
CA LEU A 199 -13.36 -5.71 -7.84
C LEU A 199 -13.58 -6.79 -8.89
N SER A 200 -13.29 -8.04 -8.56
CA SER A 200 -13.58 -9.17 -9.44
C SER A 200 -14.98 -9.70 -9.18
N LEU A 201 -15.88 -9.51 -10.12
CA LEU A 201 -17.23 -10.07 -10.04
C LEU A 201 -17.21 -11.60 -9.99
N LYS A 202 -16.25 -12.23 -10.69
CA LYS A 202 -16.10 -13.70 -10.69
C LYS A 202 -15.72 -14.26 -9.32
N ALA A 203 -15.02 -13.49 -8.50
CA ALA A 203 -14.54 -13.92 -7.20
C ALA A 203 -15.55 -13.68 -6.07
N ILE A 204 -16.62 -12.91 -6.33
CA ILE A 204 -17.58 -12.49 -5.30
C ILE A 204 -18.99 -12.85 -5.76
N PRO A 205 -19.49 -14.03 -5.38
CA PRO A 205 -20.83 -14.46 -5.77
C PRO A 205 -21.94 -13.68 -5.03
N LEU A 206 -21.68 -13.26 -3.79
CA LEU A 206 -22.65 -12.53 -2.95
C LEU A 206 -21.97 -11.29 -2.36
N MET A 207 -22.57 -10.12 -2.56
CA MET A 207 -22.08 -8.85 -2.04
C MET A 207 -23.23 -8.02 -1.47
N THR A 208 -23.00 -7.38 -0.33
CA THR A 208 -23.92 -6.40 0.23
C THR A 208 -23.24 -5.03 0.29
N LEU A 209 -23.87 -4.04 -0.31
CA LEU A 209 -23.47 -2.64 -0.23
C LEU A 209 -24.37 -1.92 0.77
N VAL A 210 -23.75 -1.28 1.75
CA VAL A 210 -24.46 -0.53 2.79
C VAL A 210 -24.23 0.95 2.56
N GLY A 211 -25.30 1.69 2.27
CA GLY A 211 -25.26 3.15 2.21
C GLY A 211 -25.27 3.73 3.62
N GLU A 212 -24.16 4.34 4.05
CA GLU A 212 -24.08 4.98 5.37
C GLU A 212 -24.83 6.32 5.38
N ASP A 213 -24.75 7.07 4.28
CA ASP A 213 -25.37 8.39 4.10
C ASP A 213 -26.68 8.31 3.27
N GLY A 214 -27.25 7.12 3.15
CA GLY A 214 -28.47 6.89 2.38
C GLY A 214 -28.28 5.94 1.20
N LEU A 215 -29.42 5.58 0.59
CA LEU A 215 -29.47 4.60 -0.49
C LEU A 215 -28.74 5.09 -1.76
N ASP A 216 -28.83 6.38 -2.07
CA ASP A 216 -28.32 6.94 -3.33
C ASP A 216 -26.81 6.80 -3.47
N THR A 217 -26.04 6.96 -2.39
CA THR A 217 -24.59 6.78 -2.40
C THR A 217 -24.19 5.35 -2.79
N ALA A 218 -24.89 4.35 -2.24
CA ALA A 218 -24.63 2.96 -2.59
C ALA A 218 -25.09 2.64 -4.02
N LEU A 219 -26.20 3.22 -4.47
CA LEU A 219 -26.69 3.07 -5.83
C LEU A 219 -25.75 3.70 -6.86
N ASP A 220 -25.12 4.82 -6.54
CA ASP A 220 -24.15 5.46 -7.43
C ASP A 220 -22.92 4.57 -7.67
N VAL A 221 -22.47 3.86 -6.64
CA VAL A 221 -21.41 2.86 -6.79
C VAL A 221 -21.86 1.73 -7.73
N VAL A 222 -23.09 1.21 -7.54
CA VAL A 222 -23.64 0.17 -8.42
C VAL A 222 -23.79 0.65 -9.85
N ARG A 223 -24.31 1.87 -10.06
CA ARG A 223 -24.44 2.48 -11.39
C ARG A 223 -23.08 2.60 -12.07
N ALA A 224 -22.05 3.06 -11.33
CA ALA A 224 -20.69 3.15 -11.85
C ALA A 224 -20.12 1.77 -12.22
N MET A 225 -20.37 0.75 -11.40
CA MET A 225 -19.97 -0.64 -11.68
C MET A 225 -20.65 -1.18 -12.95
N ILE A 226 -21.95 -0.95 -13.11
CA ILE A 226 -22.70 -1.36 -14.31
C ILE A 226 -22.15 -0.67 -15.56
N CYS A 227 -21.95 0.65 -15.50
CA CYS A 227 -21.41 1.41 -16.64
C CYS A 227 -20.03 0.89 -17.05
N GLN A 228 -19.16 0.60 -16.09
CA GLN A 228 -17.85 0.04 -16.40
C GLN A 228 -17.94 -1.39 -16.93
N ALA A 229 -18.80 -2.23 -16.33
CA ALA A 229 -19.03 -3.58 -16.80
C ALA A 229 -19.53 -3.57 -18.26
N ALA A 230 -20.52 -2.75 -18.57
CA ALA A 230 -21.10 -2.63 -19.92
C ALA A 230 -20.13 -2.02 -20.94
N CYS A 231 -19.24 -1.12 -20.52
CA CYS A 231 -18.22 -0.53 -21.39
C CYS A 231 -17.17 -1.56 -21.82
N PHE A 232 -16.72 -2.41 -20.92
CA PHE A 232 -15.58 -3.30 -21.14
C PHE A 232 -15.96 -4.74 -21.52
N HIS A 233 -17.19 -5.17 -21.29
CA HIS A 233 -17.66 -6.52 -21.60
C HIS A 233 -18.79 -6.47 -22.63
N SER A 234 -18.83 -7.46 -23.52
CA SER A 234 -19.92 -7.55 -24.50
C SER A 234 -21.22 -8.05 -23.85
N PRO A 235 -22.39 -7.74 -24.43
CA PRO A 235 -23.66 -8.27 -23.90
C PRO A 235 -23.80 -9.79 -24.03
N GLN A 236 -22.97 -10.45 -24.83
CA GLN A 236 -22.88 -11.92 -24.90
C GLN A 236 -22.11 -12.52 -23.72
N ASP A 237 -21.20 -11.76 -23.11
CA ASP A 237 -20.33 -12.23 -22.04
C ASP A 237 -20.78 -11.78 -20.65
N LEU A 238 -21.55 -10.68 -20.57
CA LEU A 238 -22.04 -10.15 -19.31
C LEU A 238 -23.49 -9.64 -19.44
N LYS A 239 -24.35 -10.01 -18.49
CA LYS A 239 -25.73 -9.55 -18.40
C LYS A 239 -25.93 -8.82 -17.09
N VAL A 240 -26.82 -7.81 -17.12
CA VAL A 240 -27.22 -7.02 -15.95
C VAL A 240 -28.71 -7.26 -15.67
N MET A 241 -29.04 -7.59 -14.44
CA MET A 241 -30.38 -7.86 -13.98
C MET A 241 -30.67 -7.05 -12.73
N VAL A 242 -31.89 -6.56 -12.58
CA VAL A 242 -32.29 -5.76 -11.42
C VAL A 242 -33.62 -6.25 -10.85
N VAL A 243 -33.66 -6.34 -9.51
CA VAL A 243 -34.89 -6.52 -8.73
C VAL A 243 -35.05 -5.26 -7.89
N THR A 244 -36.17 -4.56 -8.04
CA THR A 244 -36.37 -3.22 -7.45
C THR A 244 -37.82 -2.94 -7.12
N ASP A 245 -38.07 -2.21 -6.03
CA ASP A 245 -39.41 -1.67 -5.71
C ASP A 245 -39.72 -0.42 -6.57
N GLU A 246 -38.71 0.19 -7.20
CA GLU A 246 -38.84 1.45 -7.95
C GLU A 246 -38.23 1.32 -9.35
N PRO A 247 -38.94 0.71 -10.32
CA PRO A 247 -38.45 0.50 -11.68
C PRO A 247 -37.99 1.77 -12.40
N ALA A 248 -38.62 2.92 -12.10
CA ALA A 248 -38.25 4.21 -12.69
C ALA A 248 -36.79 4.59 -12.43
N ARG A 249 -36.23 4.20 -11.27
CA ARG A 249 -34.84 4.43 -10.89
C ARG A 249 -33.85 3.77 -11.86
N TRP A 250 -34.27 2.71 -12.52
CA TRP A 250 -33.46 1.90 -13.43
C TRP A 250 -33.85 2.05 -14.91
N ASP A 251 -34.68 3.02 -15.23
CA ASP A 251 -35.21 3.25 -16.59
C ASP A 251 -34.12 3.44 -17.65
N TRP A 252 -32.96 3.95 -17.26
CA TRP A 252 -31.81 4.13 -18.13
C TRP A 252 -31.21 2.80 -18.61
N LEU A 253 -31.38 1.69 -17.87
CA LEU A 253 -30.93 0.35 -18.27
C LEU A 253 -31.58 -0.14 -19.57
N LYS A 254 -32.75 0.38 -19.94
CA LYS A 254 -33.42 0.03 -21.19
C LYS A 254 -32.60 0.30 -22.44
N TRP A 255 -31.60 1.19 -22.34
CA TRP A 255 -30.70 1.51 -23.43
C TRP A 255 -29.44 0.61 -23.48
N LEU A 256 -29.21 -0.21 -22.46
CA LEU A 256 -28.09 -1.13 -22.41
C LEU A 256 -28.49 -2.51 -22.96
N PRO A 257 -27.82 -3.02 -24.00
CA PRO A 257 -28.08 -4.36 -24.53
C PRO A 257 -27.78 -5.47 -23.50
N HIS A 258 -26.98 -5.17 -22.46
CA HIS A 258 -26.69 -6.07 -21.36
C HIS A 258 -27.90 -6.37 -20.48
N CYS A 259 -28.95 -5.54 -20.51
CA CYS A 259 -30.19 -5.72 -19.76
C CYS A 259 -31.26 -6.44 -20.59
N LEU A 260 -30.94 -6.90 -21.78
CA LEU A 260 -31.88 -7.64 -22.64
C LEU A 260 -31.57 -9.14 -22.57
N HIS A 261 -32.63 -9.94 -22.42
CA HIS A 261 -32.53 -11.39 -22.46
C HIS A 261 -32.38 -11.89 -23.92
N ASP A 262 -31.51 -12.88 -24.12
CA ASP A 262 -31.20 -13.35 -25.51
C ASP A 262 -32.32 -14.19 -26.13
N LYS A 263 -33.13 -14.85 -25.29
CA LYS A 263 -34.11 -15.87 -25.76
C LYS A 263 -35.55 -15.56 -25.37
N LEU A 264 -35.77 -14.71 -24.37
CA LEU A 264 -37.10 -14.36 -23.91
C LEU A 264 -37.54 -13.04 -24.53
N PHE A 265 -38.79 -12.99 -24.95
CA PHE A 265 -39.40 -11.83 -25.60
C PHE A 265 -40.72 -11.50 -24.89
N ASP A 266 -41.02 -10.21 -24.79
CA ASP A 266 -42.32 -9.69 -24.43
C ASP A 266 -43.00 -8.99 -25.61
N SER A 267 -44.13 -8.31 -25.40
CA SER A 267 -44.85 -7.59 -26.46
C SER A 267 -44.05 -6.45 -27.09
N GLY A 268 -43.00 -5.95 -26.43
CA GLY A 268 -42.16 -4.85 -26.85
C GLY A 268 -40.84 -5.27 -27.52
N GLY A 269 -40.51 -6.57 -27.52
CA GLY A 269 -39.22 -7.07 -28.03
C GLY A 269 -38.49 -7.98 -27.03
N PRO A 270 -37.16 -8.04 -27.06
CA PRO A 270 -36.40 -8.81 -26.07
C PRO A 270 -36.75 -8.40 -24.64
N LEU A 271 -37.00 -9.40 -23.78
CA LEU A 271 -37.38 -9.16 -22.40
C LEU A 271 -36.30 -8.34 -21.68
N ARG A 272 -36.74 -7.25 -21.04
CA ARG A 272 -35.86 -6.45 -20.17
C ARG A 272 -35.74 -7.09 -18.81
N MET A 273 -34.52 -7.25 -18.33
CA MET A 273 -34.21 -7.96 -17.09
C MET A 273 -34.31 -7.04 -15.86
N VAL A 274 -35.49 -6.41 -15.70
CA VAL A 274 -35.84 -5.58 -14.53
C VAL A 274 -37.15 -6.08 -13.98
N TRP A 275 -37.17 -6.50 -12.74
CA TRP A 275 -38.33 -7.09 -12.07
C TRP A 275 -38.64 -6.37 -10.77
N THR A 276 -39.89 -6.49 -10.34
CA THR A 276 -40.40 -5.90 -9.07
C THR A 276 -40.37 -6.88 -7.91
N SER A 277 -40.00 -8.13 -8.14
CA SER A 277 -39.85 -9.12 -7.07
C SER A 277 -38.87 -10.23 -7.46
N PRO A 278 -38.19 -10.86 -6.47
CA PRO A 278 -37.40 -12.06 -6.70
C PRO A 278 -38.15 -13.20 -7.38
N THR A 279 -39.43 -13.40 -6.97
CA THR A 279 -40.30 -14.41 -7.56
C THR A 279 -40.56 -14.19 -9.04
N ALA A 280 -40.79 -12.95 -9.45
CA ALA A 280 -40.97 -12.62 -10.86
C ALA A 280 -39.68 -12.86 -11.68
N MET A 281 -38.53 -12.56 -11.10
CA MET A 281 -37.24 -12.90 -11.70
C MET A 281 -37.08 -14.43 -11.81
N ASP A 282 -37.36 -15.17 -10.74
CA ASP A 282 -37.24 -16.64 -10.73
C ASP A 282 -38.15 -17.30 -11.74
N ALA A 283 -39.37 -16.82 -11.89
CA ALA A 283 -40.31 -17.31 -12.92
C ALA A 283 -39.78 -17.13 -14.32
N ALA A 284 -39.01 -16.06 -14.58
CA ALA A 284 -38.47 -15.77 -15.91
C ALA A 284 -37.14 -16.51 -16.19
N VAL A 285 -36.18 -16.44 -15.27
CA VAL A 285 -34.80 -16.92 -15.49
C VAL A 285 -34.39 -18.06 -14.56
N GLY A 286 -35.25 -18.47 -13.63
CA GLY A 286 -35.02 -19.58 -12.69
C GLY A 286 -34.64 -20.90 -13.37
N PRO A 287 -35.27 -21.33 -14.47
CA PRO A 287 -34.87 -22.54 -15.19
C PRO A 287 -33.39 -22.51 -15.64
N GLU A 288 -32.88 -21.37 -16.07
CA GLU A 288 -31.47 -21.20 -16.40
C GLU A 288 -30.61 -21.10 -15.13
N LEU A 289 -31.05 -20.34 -14.14
CA LEU A 289 -30.33 -20.13 -12.89
C LEU A 289 -30.17 -21.43 -12.09
N HIS A 290 -31.25 -22.20 -11.96
CA HIS A 290 -31.27 -23.40 -11.11
C HIS A 290 -30.97 -24.69 -11.89
N GLY A 291 -31.29 -24.73 -13.18
CA GLY A 291 -31.11 -25.92 -14.00
C GLY A 291 -29.76 -26.00 -14.70
N ALA A 292 -29.28 -24.88 -15.25
CA ALA A 292 -28.05 -24.86 -16.05
C ALA A 292 -26.80 -24.44 -15.26
N ARG A 293 -26.95 -23.66 -14.18
CA ARG A 293 -25.83 -23.13 -13.41
C ARG A 293 -25.58 -23.94 -12.15
N LYS A 294 -24.31 -24.22 -11.86
CA LYS A 294 -23.86 -24.93 -10.66
C LYS A 294 -23.70 -24.01 -9.47
N ASN A 295 -23.50 -24.58 -8.29
CA ASN A 295 -23.14 -23.80 -7.11
C ASN A 295 -21.76 -23.15 -7.27
N TYR A 296 -21.58 -22.01 -6.63
CA TYR A 296 -20.27 -21.36 -6.58
C TYR A 296 -19.25 -22.26 -5.87
N GLY A 297 -18.05 -22.35 -6.43
CA GLY A 297 -16.98 -23.21 -5.90
C GLY A 297 -17.09 -24.69 -6.29
N ASP A 298 -18.09 -25.10 -7.09
CA ASP A 298 -18.12 -26.43 -7.67
C ASP A 298 -16.95 -26.60 -8.65
N PRO A 299 -16.01 -27.52 -8.41
CA PRO A 299 -14.85 -27.72 -9.27
C PRO A 299 -15.19 -28.16 -10.69
N THR A 300 -16.42 -28.62 -10.91
CA THR A 300 -16.92 -29.00 -12.23
C THR A 300 -17.69 -27.88 -12.93
N ALA A 301 -17.86 -26.72 -12.27
CA ALA A 301 -18.40 -25.52 -12.88
C ALA A 301 -17.28 -24.87 -13.69
N GLY A 302 -17.24 -25.14 -15.00
CA GLY A 302 -16.38 -24.38 -15.92
C GLY A 302 -16.72 -22.88 -15.92
N GLU A 303 -15.98 -22.09 -16.69
CA GLU A 303 -16.33 -20.68 -16.86
C GLU A 303 -17.74 -20.56 -17.49
N THR A 304 -18.68 -20.05 -16.71
CA THR A 304 -20.08 -19.93 -17.14
C THR A 304 -20.31 -18.54 -17.72
N ARG A 305 -20.65 -18.47 -19.01
CA ARG A 305 -20.99 -17.24 -19.71
C ARG A 305 -22.43 -17.29 -20.25
N PRO A 306 -23.11 -16.16 -20.38
CA PRO A 306 -22.74 -14.85 -19.82
C PRO A 306 -22.62 -14.85 -18.30
N HIS A 307 -21.72 -14.04 -17.75
CA HIS A 307 -21.71 -13.76 -16.33
C HIS A 307 -22.89 -12.84 -15.98
N TRP A 308 -23.63 -13.14 -14.93
CA TRP A 308 -24.79 -12.34 -14.52
C TRP A 308 -24.44 -11.44 -13.33
N LEU A 309 -24.69 -10.15 -13.48
CA LEU A 309 -24.65 -9.18 -12.41
C LEU A 309 -26.11 -8.88 -12.01
N VAL A 310 -26.53 -9.43 -10.86
CA VAL A 310 -27.90 -9.33 -10.37
C VAL A 310 -27.93 -8.38 -9.18
N ILE A 311 -28.70 -7.31 -9.29
CA ILE A 311 -28.79 -6.25 -8.29
C ILE A 311 -30.18 -6.31 -7.63
N ASN A 312 -30.19 -6.20 -6.31
CA ASN A 312 -31.43 -6.03 -5.54
C ASN A 312 -31.30 -4.79 -4.66
N ASP A 313 -32.14 -3.78 -4.90
CA ASP A 313 -32.21 -2.55 -4.13
C ASP A 313 -33.53 -2.42 -3.37
N GLN A 314 -34.27 -3.51 -3.22
CA GLN A 314 -35.51 -3.55 -2.42
C GLN A 314 -35.19 -3.29 -0.95
N LEU A 315 -36.01 -2.45 -0.32
CA LEU A 315 -35.85 -2.13 1.10
C LEU A 315 -36.10 -3.34 2.00
N ARG A 316 -37.04 -4.19 1.62
CA ARG A 316 -37.37 -5.45 2.35
C ARG A 316 -36.78 -6.63 1.59
N VAL A 317 -36.16 -7.54 2.34
CA VAL A 317 -35.65 -8.79 1.79
C VAL A 317 -36.50 -9.92 2.28
N ASP A 318 -37.05 -10.63 1.32
CA ASP A 318 -37.78 -11.83 1.53
C ASP A 318 -36.89 -13.07 1.51
N SER A 319 -37.31 -14.15 2.14
CA SER A 319 -36.65 -15.46 2.07
C SER A 319 -36.48 -15.97 0.62
N GLU A 320 -37.29 -15.47 -0.30
CA GLU A 320 -37.23 -15.73 -1.73
C GLU A 320 -35.91 -15.25 -2.35
N TRP A 321 -35.42 -14.06 -1.94
CA TRP A 321 -34.10 -13.59 -2.39
C TRP A 321 -32.95 -14.50 -1.94
N ASP A 322 -32.98 -14.96 -0.69
CA ASP A 322 -31.95 -15.87 -0.15
C ASP A 322 -32.00 -17.25 -0.82
N THR A 323 -33.20 -17.68 -1.25
CA THR A 323 -33.40 -18.89 -2.04
C THR A 323 -32.83 -18.71 -3.47
N LEU A 324 -33.18 -17.60 -4.12
CA LEU A 324 -32.75 -17.28 -5.48
C LEU A 324 -31.23 -17.20 -5.61
N ASN A 325 -30.57 -16.56 -4.67
CA ASN A 325 -29.11 -16.38 -4.69
C ASN A 325 -28.33 -17.56 -4.11
N ARG A 326 -29.00 -18.60 -3.64
CA ARG A 326 -28.40 -19.79 -3.01
C ARG A 326 -27.43 -19.44 -1.88
N LYS A 327 -27.79 -18.50 -1.02
CA LYS A 327 -26.94 -18.04 0.10
C LYS A 327 -26.45 -19.19 0.98
N GLY A 328 -27.30 -20.19 1.22
CA GLY A 328 -26.96 -21.37 2.04
C GLY A 328 -25.80 -22.23 1.51
N VAL A 329 -25.51 -22.15 0.21
CA VAL A 329 -24.41 -22.88 -0.45
C VAL A 329 -23.38 -21.95 -1.09
N GLY A 330 -23.36 -20.68 -0.68
CA GLY A 330 -22.32 -19.72 -1.07
C GLY A 330 -22.54 -19.05 -2.43
N GLY A 331 -23.69 -19.25 -3.11
CA GLY A 331 -24.01 -18.56 -4.37
C GLY A 331 -24.05 -19.48 -5.59
N VAL A 332 -24.07 -18.85 -6.75
CA VAL A 332 -24.21 -19.51 -8.08
C VAL A 332 -22.98 -19.21 -8.94
N ALA A 333 -22.44 -20.20 -9.62
CA ALA A 333 -21.32 -20.04 -10.53
C ALA A 333 -21.71 -19.15 -11.73
N GLY A 334 -20.85 -18.19 -12.03
CA GLY A 334 -21.07 -17.21 -13.11
C GLY A 334 -22.17 -16.17 -12.79
N VAL A 335 -22.49 -15.98 -11.50
CA VAL A 335 -23.44 -14.94 -11.06
C VAL A 335 -22.85 -14.18 -9.87
N THR A 336 -22.96 -12.86 -9.90
CA THR A 336 -22.70 -11.99 -8.77
C THR A 336 -24.01 -11.34 -8.34
N PHE A 337 -24.46 -11.65 -7.13
CA PHE A 337 -25.62 -11.02 -6.53
C PHE A 337 -25.17 -9.85 -5.66
N VAL A 338 -25.69 -8.67 -5.95
CA VAL A 338 -25.43 -7.43 -5.21
C VAL A 338 -26.70 -6.99 -4.51
N ARG A 339 -26.67 -6.97 -3.21
CA ARG A 339 -27.74 -6.38 -2.40
C ARG A 339 -27.35 -4.98 -1.99
N VAL A 340 -28.25 -4.02 -2.16
CA VAL A 340 -28.06 -2.63 -1.71
C VAL A 340 -29.00 -2.38 -0.54
N VAL A 341 -28.45 -1.92 0.58
CA VAL A 341 -29.19 -1.63 1.82
C VAL A 341 -28.77 -0.30 2.41
N VAL A 342 -29.63 0.29 3.20
CA VAL A 342 -29.34 1.48 4.02
C VAL A 342 -29.00 1.04 5.43
N LYS A 343 -28.09 1.73 6.09
CA LYS A 343 -27.80 1.51 7.50
C LYS A 343 -29.03 1.86 8.33
N GLU A 344 -29.48 0.93 9.18
CA GLU A 344 -30.56 1.21 10.13
C GLU A 344 -30.14 2.38 11.02
N GLY A 345 -30.93 3.47 11.02
CA GLY A 345 -30.67 4.71 11.76
C GLY A 345 -30.43 5.96 10.92
N ALA A 346 -30.21 5.83 9.60
CA ALA A 346 -30.08 6.99 8.71
C ALA A 346 -31.45 7.49 8.16
N ALA A 347 -32.54 6.82 8.49
CA ALA A 347 -33.88 7.13 7.97
C ALA A 347 -34.69 8.13 8.83
N ASP A 348 -34.20 8.51 10.01
CA ASP A 348 -34.95 9.35 10.97
C ASP A 348 -34.57 10.84 10.96
N ASP A 349 -33.65 11.29 10.09
CA ASP A 349 -33.19 12.67 10.04
C ASP A 349 -33.58 13.44 8.74
N ASN A 350 -34.76 13.17 8.18
CA ASN A 350 -35.36 14.01 7.13
C ASN A 350 -36.82 14.30 7.38
#